data_4321aba91d3f654e1e8c08f9aedc58c1
#
_entry.id   4321aba91d3f654e1e8c08f9aedc58c1
#
_cell.length_a   1.000
_cell.length_b   1.000
_cell.length_c   1.000
_cell.angle_alpha   90.00
_cell.angle_beta   90.00
_cell.angle_gamma   90.00
#
_symmetry.space_group_name_H-M   'P 1'
#
loop_
_entity.id
_entity.type
_entity.pdbx_description
1 polymer ?
#
loop_
_entity_poly.entity_id
_entity_poly.type
_entity_poly.pdbx_seq_one_letter_code
_entity_poly.pdbx_strand_id
1 'polypeptide(L)'
;LSFAQESPSENEKNSIEVLGNCDMCKKRIEKAAFSVKGVKYASWDNSSGQLRLIYNGLKTDIGTIEKQIAAAGHDTEHHNASKDIYDQLPACCQYVRKGQEPKPGQMTKH
;
A
#
# COMPACT_ATOMS: atom_id res chain seq x y z
N LEU A 1 -16.93 31.69 11.23
CA LEU A 1 -16.85 30.75 10.13
C LEU A 1 -16.25 29.46 10.58
N SER A 2 -17.06 28.48 10.80
CA SER A 2 -16.56 27.18 11.15
C SER A 2 -16.26 26.41 9.89
N PHE A 3 -15.04 25.99 9.75
CA PHE A 3 -14.73 24.98 8.75
C PHE A 3 -15.23 23.66 9.32
N ALA A 4 -16.15 23.07 8.60
CA ALA A 4 -16.53 21.72 8.93
C ALA A 4 -15.32 20.85 8.67
N GLN A 5 -14.65 20.44 9.74
CA GLN A 5 -13.72 19.35 9.62
C GLN A 5 -14.53 18.14 9.23
N GLU A 6 -14.15 17.52 8.15
CA GLU A 6 -14.82 16.30 7.76
C GLU A 6 -14.61 15.28 8.85
N SER A 7 -15.70 14.89 9.50
CA SER A 7 -15.65 13.80 10.45
C SER A 7 -15.45 12.50 9.72
N PRO A 8 -14.71 11.54 10.30
CA PRO A 8 -14.61 10.21 9.70
C PRO A 8 -15.99 9.63 9.44
N SER A 9 -16.14 8.96 8.34
CA SER A 9 -17.40 8.29 7.99
C SER A 9 -17.19 6.78 7.92
N GLU A 10 -18.30 6.04 7.89
CA GLU A 10 -18.25 4.58 7.77
C GLU A 10 -17.73 4.14 6.40
N ASN A 11 -17.75 5.02 5.41
CA ASN A 11 -17.32 4.70 4.06
C ASN A 11 -16.37 5.76 3.52
N GLU A 12 -15.12 5.69 3.93
CA GLU A 12 -14.08 6.54 3.39
C GLU A 12 -13.50 5.88 2.14
N LYS A 13 -13.34 6.69 1.09
CA LYS A 13 -12.75 6.23 -0.17
C LYS A 13 -11.45 6.97 -0.41
N ASN A 14 -10.38 6.23 -0.65
CA ASN A 14 -9.07 6.81 -0.90
C ASN A 14 -8.29 5.98 -1.90
N SER A 15 -7.32 6.63 -2.56
CA SER A 15 -6.37 5.97 -3.42
C SER A 15 -4.98 6.40 -2.98
N ILE A 16 -4.11 5.43 -2.74
CA ILE A 16 -2.74 5.70 -2.29
C ILE A 16 -1.76 4.96 -3.17
N GLU A 17 -0.56 5.52 -3.30
CA GLU A 17 0.51 4.87 -4.03
C GLU A 17 1.11 3.74 -3.18
N VAL A 18 1.25 2.56 -3.77
CA VAL A 18 1.94 1.43 -3.16
C VAL A 18 2.85 0.82 -4.22
N LEU A 19 4.10 0.63 -3.88
CA LEU A 19 5.09 0.11 -4.82
C LEU A 19 5.06 -1.41 -4.87
N GLY A 20 5.07 -1.94 -6.08
CA GLY A 20 5.07 -3.36 -6.35
C GLY A 20 5.27 -3.62 -7.82
N ASN A 21 5.41 -4.88 -8.23
CA ASN A 21 5.76 -5.25 -9.60
C ASN A 21 4.82 -6.22 -10.29
N CYS A 22 4.14 -7.09 -9.54
CA CYS A 22 3.55 -8.27 -10.16
C CYS A 22 2.28 -8.70 -9.43
N ASP A 23 1.64 -9.74 -9.96
CA ASP A 23 0.40 -10.26 -9.37
C ASP A 23 0.59 -10.78 -7.94
N MET A 24 1.78 -11.31 -7.62
CA MET A 24 2.06 -11.73 -6.24
C MET A 24 2.10 -10.52 -5.31
N CYS A 25 2.64 -9.39 -5.80
CA CYS A 25 2.61 -8.14 -5.04
C CYS A 25 1.18 -7.67 -4.83
N LYS A 26 0.36 -7.74 -5.89
CA LYS A 26 -1.06 -7.37 -5.78
C LYS A 26 -1.75 -8.15 -4.68
N LYS A 27 -1.57 -9.46 -4.67
CA LYS A 27 -2.19 -10.32 -3.64
C LYS A 27 -1.70 -9.97 -2.25
N ARG A 28 -0.38 -9.74 -2.10
CA ARG A 28 0.21 -9.42 -0.81
C ARG A 28 -0.27 -8.06 -0.30
N ILE A 29 -0.29 -7.06 -1.18
CA ILE A 29 -0.73 -5.71 -0.84
C ILE A 29 -2.20 -5.74 -0.41
N GLU A 30 -3.05 -6.38 -1.19
CA GLU A 30 -4.48 -6.44 -0.90
C GLU A 30 -4.74 -7.23 0.38
N LYS A 31 -4.04 -8.33 0.58
CA LYS A 31 -4.16 -9.12 1.81
C LYS A 31 -3.76 -8.31 3.04
N ALA A 32 -2.67 -7.57 2.94
CA ALA A 32 -2.22 -6.72 4.04
C ALA A 32 -3.25 -5.66 4.37
N ALA A 33 -3.82 -5.01 3.34
CA ALA A 33 -4.86 -4.01 3.55
C ALA A 33 -6.10 -4.61 4.20
N PHE A 34 -6.55 -5.77 3.70
CA PHE A 34 -7.73 -6.44 4.26
C PHE A 34 -7.50 -6.95 5.69
N SER A 35 -6.25 -7.13 6.11
CA SER A 35 -5.98 -7.55 7.49
C SER A 35 -6.28 -6.46 8.50
N VAL A 36 -6.42 -5.22 8.05
CA VAL A 36 -6.75 -4.10 8.93
C VAL A 36 -8.26 -4.09 9.16
N LYS A 37 -8.66 -4.14 10.43
CA LYS A 37 -10.07 -4.12 10.78
C LYS A 37 -10.69 -2.81 10.32
N GLY A 38 -11.79 -2.92 9.59
CA GLY A 38 -12.48 -1.75 9.05
C GLY A 38 -12.28 -1.56 7.55
N VAL A 39 -11.31 -2.23 6.94
CA VAL A 39 -11.15 -2.19 5.49
C VAL A 39 -12.22 -3.04 4.83
N LYS A 40 -12.95 -2.44 3.89
CA LYS A 40 -14.06 -3.08 3.19
C LYS A 40 -13.71 -3.46 1.77
N TYR A 41 -12.78 -2.73 1.16
CA TYR A 41 -12.39 -2.94 -0.23
C TYR A 41 -10.95 -2.49 -0.41
N ALA A 42 -10.19 -3.27 -1.14
CA ALA A 42 -8.81 -2.94 -1.47
C ALA A 42 -8.50 -3.55 -2.83
N SER A 43 -8.09 -2.72 -3.78
CA SER A 43 -7.72 -3.18 -5.11
C SER A 43 -6.50 -2.41 -5.58
N TRP A 44 -5.40 -3.12 -5.79
CA TRP A 44 -4.15 -2.55 -6.26
C TRP A 44 -4.01 -2.74 -7.76
N ASP A 45 -3.70 -1.64 -8.45
CA ASP A 45 -3.48 -1.66 -9.90
C ASP A 45 -1.98 -1.63 -10.19
N ASN A 46 -1.48 -2.68 -10.83
CA ASN A 46 -0.07 -2.79 -11.14
C ASN A 46 0.41 -1.70 -12.12
N SER A 47 -0.42 -1.30 -13.06
CA SER A 47 0.00 -0.33 -14.07
C SER A 47 0.20 1.07 -13.51
N SER A 48 -0.64 1.48 -12.56
CA SER A 48 -0.57 2.81 -11.96
C SER A 48 0.12 2.83 -10.60
N GLY A 49 0.21 1.67 -9.93
CA GLY A 49 0.71 1.59 -8.57
C GLY A 49 -0.29 2.09 -7.53
N GLN A 50 -1.53 2.36 -7.92
CA GLN A 50 -2.52 2.89 -7.01
C GLN A 50 -3.30 1.78 -6.33
N LEU A 51 -3.44 1.90 -5.02
CA LEU A 51 -4.29 1.04 -4.20
C LEU A 51 -5.57 1.82 -3.90
N ARG A 52 -6.68 1.32 -4.42
CA ARG A 52 -7.98 1.92 -4.14
C ARG A 52 -8.59 1.25 -2.93
N LEU A 53 -9.05 2.07 -1.99
CA LEU A 53 -9.52 1.61 -0.69
C LEU A 53 -10.89 2.15 -0.39
N ILE A 54 -11.70 1.31 0.25
CA ILE A 54 -12.90 1.75 0.96
C ILE A 54 -12.78 1.18 2.37
N TYR A 55 -12.89 2.04 3.37
CA TYR A 55 -12.74 1.61 4.75
C TYR A 55 -13.64 2.41 5.67
N ASN A 56 -13.88 1.83 6.84
CA ASN A 56 -14.65 2.51 7.89
C ASN A 56 -13.72 3.45 8.64
N GLY A 57 -13.87 4.75 8.41
CA GLY A 57 -13.04 5.78 9.04
C GLY A 57 -13.25 5.90 10.54
N LEU A 58 -14.31 5.28 11.07
CA LEU A 58 -14.54 5.23 12.52
C LEU A 58 -13.71 4.14 13.18
N LYS A 59 -13.18 3.20 12.39
CA LYS A 59 -12.41 2.05 12.92
C LYS A 59 -10.94 2.12 12.56
N THR A 60 -10.58 2.74 11.44
CA THR A 60 -9.20 2.79 10.98
C THR A 60 -8.93 4.04 10.16
N ASP A 61 -7.70 4.20 9.72
CA ASP A 61 -7.27 5.34 8.92
C ASP A 61 -6.20 4.89 7.92
N ILE A 62 -5.86 5.78 7.00
CA ILE A 62 -4.86 5.51 5.96
C ILE A 62 -3.51 5.17 6.57
N GLY A 63 -3.09 5.88 7.61
CA GLY A 63 -1.80 5.61 8.25
C GLY A 63 -1.68 4.18 8.79
N THR A 64 -2.74 3.69 9.41
CA THR A 64 -2.77 2.32 9.93
C THR A 64 -2.70 1.30 8.80
N ILE A 65 -3.44 1.56 7.71
CA ILE A 65 -3.45 0.68 6.55
C ILE A 65 -2.05 0.66 5.90
N GLU A 66 -1.44 1.83 5.73
CA GLU A 66 -0.10 1.93 5.14
C GLU A 66 0.95 1.20 5.98
N LYS A 67 0.87 1.33 7.30
CA LYS A 67 1.80 0.64 8.18
C LYS A 67 1.71 -0.88 8.02
N GLN A 68 0.51 -1.39 7.86
CA GLN A 68 0.32 -2.83 7.68
C GLN A 68 0.87 -3.28 6.33
N ILE A 69 0.70 -2.49 5.29
CA ILE A 69 1.23 -2.79 3.98
C ILE A 69 2.75 -2.72 3.99
N ALA A 70 3.31 -1.72 4.65
CA ALA A 70 4.77 -1.60 4.81
C ALA A 70 5.34 -2.79 5.58
N ALA A 71 4.63 -3.27 6.60
CA ALA A 71 5.04 -4.45 7.37
C ALA A 71 5.04 -5.72 6.51
N ALA A 72 4.27 -5.74 5.42
CA ALA A 72 4.26 -6.85 4.48
C ALA A 72 5.37 -6.73 3.41
N GLY A 73 6.09 -5.61 3.37
CA GLY A 73 7.24 -5.43 2.51
C GLY A 73 7.07 -4.42 1.38
N HIS A 74 5.97 -3.69 1.32
CA HIS A 74 5.69 -2.75 0.24
C HIS A 74 5.70 -1.31 0.73
N ASP A 75 6.48 -0.46 0.05
CA ASP A 75 6.51 0.97 0.37
C ASP A 75 5.20 1.62 -0.04
N THR A 76 4.71 2.52 0.80
CA THR A 76 3.51 3.31 0.54
C THR A 76 3.87 4.79 0.46
N GLU A 77 2.85 5.64 0.28
CA GLU A 77 3.11 7.08 0.18
C GLU A 77 3.81 7.66 1.41
N HIS A 78 3.46 7.19 2.60
CA HIS A 78 3.93 7.79 3.85
C HIS A 78 4.66 6.82 4.76
N HIS A 79 4.70 5.54 4.41
CA HIS A 79 5.36 4.52 5.22
C HIS A 79 6.16 3.58 4.34
N ASN A 80 7.40 3.33 4.72
CA ASN A 80 8.28 2.46 3.96
C ASN A 80 8.49 1.14 4.69
N ALA A 81 8.62 0.07 3.92
CA ALA A 81 9.01 -1.23 4.46
C ALA A 81 10.43 -1.17 5.00
N SER A 82 10.72 -1.95 6.04
CA SER A 82 12.09 -2.09 6.48
C SER A 82 12.90 -2.82 5.42
N LYS A 83 14.22 -2.56 5.40
CA LYS A 83 15.11 -3.21 4.46
C LYS A 83 15.06 -4.73 4.62
N ASP A 84 15.02 -5.20 5.85
CA ASP A 84 15.03 -6.64 6.13
C ASP A 84 13.80 -7.33 5.55
N ILE A 85 12.63 -6.72 5.70
CA ILE A 85 11.38 -7.30 5.17
C ILE A 85 11.37 -7.22 3.66
N TYR A 86 11.79 -6.08 3.09
CA TYR A 86 11.88 -5.93 1.64
C TYR A 86 12.80 -7.00 1.04
N ASP A 87 13.96 -7.23 1.67
CA ASP A 87 14.94 -8.18 1.17
C ASP A 87 14.44 -9.64 1.23
N GLN A 88 13.42 -9.92 2.05
CA GLN A 88 12.81 -11.24 2.13
C GLN A 88 11.75 -11.48 1.06
N LEU A 89 11.37 -10.44 0.31
CA LEU A 89 10.40 -10.61 -0.76
C LEU A 89 10.97 -11.52 -1.86
N PRO A 90 10.11 -12.32 -2.52
CA PRO A 90 10.55 -13.02 -3.73
C PRO A 90 11.15 -12.04 -4.74
N ALA A 91 12.12 -12.50 -5.53
CA ALA A 91 12.81 -11.64 -6.48
C ALA A 91 11.85 -10.88 -7.40
N CYS A 92 10.77 -11.54 -7.85
CA CYS A 92 9.78 -10.89 -8.72
C CYS A 92 9.02 -9.76 -8.01
N CYS A 93 9.04 -9.72 -6.70
CA CYS A 93 8.37 -8.69 -5.90
C CYS A 93 9.32 -7.62 -5.39
N GLN A 94 10.60 -7.73 -5.66
CA GLN A 94 11.57 -6.70 -5.25
C GLN A 94 11.53 -5.55 -6.26
N TYR A 95 10.55 -4.69 -6.06
CA TYR A 95 10.33 -3.51 -6.88
C TYR A 95 11.45 -2.48 -6.69
N VAL A 96 11.58 -1.54 -7.63
CA VAL A 96 12.54 -0.44 -7.49
C VAL A 96 12.00 0.53 -6.44
N ARG A 97 12.74 0.70 -5.35
CA ARG A 97 12.36 1.61 -4.29
C ARG A 97 12.68 3.04 -4.67
N LYS A 98 11.99 3.99 -4.06
CA LYS A 98 12.25 5.41 -4.32
C LYS A 98 13.70 5.75 -3.99
N GLY A 99 14.36 6.44 -4.90
CA GLY A 99 15.76 6.83 -4.73
C GLY A 99 16.76 5.71 -4.95
N GLN A 100 16.32 4.53 -5.39
CA GLN A 100 17.18 3.40 -5.70
C GLN A 100 17.34 3.24 -7.19
N GLU A 101 18.51 2.76 -7.60
CA GLU A 101 18.69 2.29 -8.97
C GLU A 101 18.25 0.84 -9.07
N PRO A 102 17.69 0.43 -10.25
CA PRO A 102 17.32 -0.96 -10.45
C PRO A 102 18.54 -1.87 -10.32
N LYS A 103 18.37 -2.98 -9.61
CA LYS A 103 19.38 -4.03 -9.51
C LYS A 103 19.28 -4.94 -10.73
N PRO A 104 20.36 -5.66 -11.08
CA PRO A 104 20.28 -6.66 -12.14
C PRO A 104 19.15 -7.65 -11.88
N GLY A 105 18.33 -7.90 -12.89
CA GLY A 105 17.18 -8.80 -12.77
C GLY A 105 15.97 -8.21 -12.10
N GLN A 106 16.04 -6.97 -11.63
CA GLN A 106 14.91 -6.30 -11.00
C GLN A 106 14.01 -5.70 -12.06
N MET A 107 12.70 -5.91 -11.89
CA MET A 107 11.73 -5.33 -12.83
C MET A 107 11.55 -3.85 -12.54
N THR A 108 11.52 -3.06 -13.62
CA THR A 108 11.22 -1.64 -13.50
C THR A 108 9.78 -1.39 -13.91
N LYS A 109 9.15 -0.46 -13.23
CA LYS A 109 7.79 -0.06 -13.54
C LYS A 109 7.81 1.32 -14.14
N HIS A 110 7.07 1.48 -15.21
CA HIS A 110 6.98 2.77 -15.90
C HIS A 110 5.66 3.43 -15.65
#